data_f1aa4370375d7d9ac6a9bf664a96d881
#
_entry.id   f1aa4370375d7d9ac6a9bf664a96d881
#
_cell.length_a   1.000
_cell.length_b   1.000
_cell.length_c   1.000
_cell.angle_alpha   90.00
_cell.angle_beta   90.00
_cell.angle_gamma   90.00
#
_symmetry.space_group_name_H-M   'P 1'
#
loop_
_entity.id
_entity.type
_entity.pdbx_description
1 polymer ?
#
loop_
_entity_poly.entity_id
_entity_poly.type
_entity_poly.pdbx_seq_one_letter_code
_entity_poly.pdbx_strand_id
1 'polypeptide(L)'
;MIRYKCFILFLLLMLIGCEQREELISNLSQRQANEIISVLERHNITARKVDGGKQGISVQVEKGTFASAVDLMRMYDLPNPERVDISQMFPTDSLVSSPRAEKARLYSAIEQRLEQSLVSIGGVISAKIHVSYDLEEKNISSKPMHISVIAIYD
;
A
#
# COMPACT_ATOMS: atom_id res chain seq x y z
N MET A 1 1.98 -48.92 33.69
CA MET A 1 2.96 -47.93 33.13
C MET A 1 2.59 -47.42 31.73
N ILE A 2 2.06 -48.24 30.82
CA ILE A 2 1.69 -47.85 29.44
C ILE A 2 0.52 -46.82 29.44
N ARG A 3 -0.46 -46.97 30.34
CA ARG A 3 -1.64 -46.07 30.42
C ARG A 3 -1.28 -44.64 30.80
N TYR A 4 -0.30 -44.44 31.68
CA TYR A 4 0.20 -43.10 32.05
C TYR A 4 0.97 -42.44 30.89
N LYS A 5 1.76 -43.21 30.14
CA LYS A 5 2.47 -42.69 28.97
C LYS A 5 1.50 -42.23 27.87
N CYS A 6 0.43 -42.95 27.60
CA CYS A 6 -0.62 -42.53 26.67
C CYS A 6 -1.36 -41.27 27.18
N PHE A 7 -1.60 -41.13 28.47
CA PHE A 7 -2.27 -39.94 29.02
C PHE A 7 -1.37 -38.69 28.93
N ILE A 8 -0.07 -38.83 29.19
CA ILE A 8 0.91 -37.75 29.05
C ILE A 8 1.07 -37.34 27.58
N LEU A 9 1.09 -38.32 26.65
CA LEU A 9 1.16 -38.05 25.23
C LEU A 9 -0.10 -37.33 24.72
N PHE A 10 -1.28 -37.72 25.21
CA PHE A 10 -2.55 -37.06 24.89
C PHE A 10 -2.63 -35.64 25.46
N LEU A 11 -2.11 -35.41 26.67
CA LEU A 11 -2.02 -34.09 27.28
C LEU A 11 -1.05 -33.15 26.51
N LEU A 12 0.06 -33.72 26.01
CA LEU A 12 1.02 -32.96 25.18
C LEU A 12 0.43 -32.56 23.81
N LEU A 13 -0.47 -33.37 23.25
CA LEU A 13 -1.15 -33.06 21.99
C LEU A 13 -2.19 -31.93 22.13
N MET A 14 -2.71 -31.70 23.34
CA MET A 14 -3.67 -30.61 23.61
C MET A 14 -2.99 -29.24 23.79
N LEU A 15 -1.66 -29.19 23.85
CA LEU A 15 -0.86 -27.97 23.95
C LEU A 15 -0.55 -27.33 22.58
N ILE A 16 -1.08 -27.87 21.48
CA ILE A 16 -1.01 -27.21 20.18
C ILE A 16 -1.93 -25.99 20.25
N GLY A 17 -1.36 -24.89 20.72
CA GLY A 17 -2.04 -23.63 20.90
C GLY A 17 -2.62 -23.16 19.57
N CYS A 18 -3.89 -22.80 19.59
CA CYS A 18 -4.54 -22.11 18.49
C CYS A 18 -3.86 -20.76 18.34
N GLU A 19 -3.06 -20.61 17.30
CA GLU A 19 -2.38 -19.37 16.94
C GLU A 19 -3.44 -18.33 16.61
N GLN A 20 -3.68 -17.40 17.53
CA GLN A 20 -4.70 -16.37 17.38
C GLN A 20 -4.19 -15.32 16.39
N ARG A 21 -4.79 -15.32 15.19
CA ARG A 21 -4.48 -14.37 14.10
C ARG A 21 -5.46 -13.21 14.14
N GLU A 22 -4.98 -12.04 13.81
CA GLU A 22 -5.75 -10.81 13.75
C GLU A 22 -5.62 -10.20 12.34
N GLU A 23 -6.71 -9.65 11.83
CA GLU A 23 -6.72 -8.98 10.55
C GLU A 23 -6.01 -7.62 10.68
N LEU A 24 -4.91 -7.47 9.93
CA LEU A 24 -4.11 -6.25 9.92
C LEU A 24 -4.73 -5.19 9.01
N ILE A 25 -5.15 -5.61 7.82
CA ILE A 25 -5.74 -4.75 6.81
C ILE A 25 -6.51 -5.58 5.78
N SER A 26 -7.58 -5.01 5.21
CA SER A 26 -8.43 -5.64 4.21
C SER A 26 -8.65 -4.75 2.98
N ASN A 27 -9.41 -5.24 2.03
CA ASN A 27 -9.73 -4.56 0.77
C ASN A 27 -8.49 -4.20 -0.07
N LEU A 28 -7.52 -5.11 -0.11
CA LEU A 28 -6.28 -4.95 -0.85
C LEU A 28 -6.37 -5.58 -2.24
N SER A 29 -5.65 -4.99 -3.18
CA SER A 29 -5.31 -5.67 -4.43
C SER A 29 -4.25 -6.76 -4.18
N GLN A 30 -4.13 -7.70 -5.13
CA GLN A 30 -3.13 -8.77 -5.07
C GLN A 30 -1.70 -8.22 -4.91
N ARG A 31 -1.39 -7.13 -5.61
CA ARG A 31 -0.08 -6.48 -5.57
C ARG A 31 0.20 -5.90 -4.19
N GLN A 32 -0.74 -5.13 -3.64
CA GLN A 32 -0.61 -4.51 -2.31
C GLN A 32 -0.45 -5.56 -1.21
N ALA A 33 -1.25 -6.63 -1.25
CA ALA A 33 -1.14 -7.72 -0.27
C ALA A 33 0.23 -8.41 -0.32
N ASN A 34 0.75 -8.68 -1.54
CA ASN A 34 2.08 -9.28 -1.70
C ASN A 34 3.20 -8.36 -1.22
N GLU A 35 3.09 -7.05 -1.45
CA GLU A 35 4.05 -6.05 -0.99
C GLU A 35 4.11 -5.97 0.52
N ILE A 36 2.94 -5.89 1.19
CA ILE A 36 2.84 -5.90 2.65
C ILE A 36 3.45 -7.17 3.24
N ILE A 37 3.08 -8.35 2.73
CA ILE A 37 3.63 -9.62 3.20
C ILE A 37 5.14 -9.65 3.04
N SER A 38 5.66 -9.22 1.90
CA SER A 38 7.10 -9.20 1.64
C SER A 38 7.87 -8.33 2.64
N VAL A 39 7.30 -7.17 3.03
CA VAL A 39 7.92 -6.30 4.05
C VAL A 39 7.85 -6.95 5.42
N LEU A 40 6.69 -7.47 5.84
CA LEU A 40 6.51 -8.10 7.14
C LEU A 40 7.44 -9.32 7.32
N GLU A 41 7.52 -10.19 6.31
CA GLU A 41 8.37 -11.38 6.36
C GLU A 41 9.86 -11.04 6.43
N ARG A 42 10.32 -10.00 5.73
CA ARG A 42 11.70 -9.51 5.86
C ARG A 42 12.04 -9.07 7.29
N HIS A 43 11.06 -8.64 8.04
CA HIS A 43 11.21 -8.26 9.45
C HIS A 43 10.80 -9.37 10.43
N ASN A 44 10.76 -10.63 9.99
CA ASN A 44 10.42 -11.81 10.79
C ASN A 44 9.00 -11.77 11.39
N ILE A 45 8.06 -11.09 10.74
CA ILE A 45 6.65 -11.11 11.10
C ILE A 45 5.92 -12.02 10.11
N THR A 46 5.41 -13.15 10.62
CA THR A 46 4.63 -14.09 9.81
C THR A 46 3.30 -13.47 9.43
N ALA A 47 3.06 -13.35 8.14
CA ALA A 47 1.82 -12.80 7.60
C ALA A 47 1.14 -13.80 6.68
N ARG A 48 -0.20 -13.80 6.68
CA ARG A 48 -1.01 -14.67 5.83
C ARG A 48 -1.99 -13.86 5.00
N LYS A 49 -2.08 -14.22 3.73
CA LYS A 49 -3.06 -13.69 2.80
C LYS A 49 -4.36 -14.49 2.88
N VAL A 50 -5.49 -13.78 2.98
CA VAL A 50 -6.84 -14.36 2.95
C VAL A 50 -7.61 -13.69 1.81
N ASP A 51 -8.13 -14.50 0.91
CA ASP A 51 -8.95 -14.02 -0.20
C ASP A 51 -10.40 -13.86 0.26
N GLY A 52 -10.91 -12.64 0.27
CA GLY A 52 -12.29 -12.29 0.60
C GLY A 52 -13.23 -12.24 -0.62
N GLY A 53 -12.77 -12.66 -1.80
CA GLY A 53 -13.53 -12.63 -3.04
C GLY A 53 -13.89 -11.19 -3.44
N LYS A 54 -15.18 -10.83 -3.41
CA LYS A 54 -15.64 -9.47 -3.75
C LYS A 54 -15.18 -8.38 -2.80
N GLN A 55 -14.74 -8.73 -1.59
CA GLN A 55 -14.24 -7.80 -0.57
C GLN A 55 -12.74 -7.56 -0.68
N GLY A 56 -12.10 -8.07 -1.72
CA GLY A 56 -10.66 -7.97 -1.90
C GLY A 56 -9.87 -8.92 -1.01
N ILE A 57 -8.60 -8.67 -0.89
CA ILE A 57 -7.67 -9.51 -0.13
C ILE A 57 -7.41 -8.86 1.23
N SER A 58 -7.37 -9.67 2.29
CA SER A 58 -6.91 -9.24 3.60
C SER A 58 -5.57 -9.89 3.97
N VAL A 59 -4.81 -9.20 4.80
CA VAL A 59 -3.57 -9.69 5.41
C VAL A 59 -3.78 -9.86 6.90
N GLN A 60 -3.43 -11.03 7.40
CA GLN A 60 -3.52 -11.39 8.82
C GLN A 60 -2.13 -11.65 9.38
N VAL A 61 -1.92 -11.26 10.61
CA VAL A 61 -0.70 -11.50 11.39
C VAL A 61 -1.05 -12.14 12.74
N GLU A 62 -0.06 -12.65 13.43
CA GLU A 62 -0.21 -13.12 14.79
C GLU A 62 -0.52 -11.94 15.72
N LYS A 63 -1.44 -12.14 16.65
CA LYS A 63 -1.85 -11.10 17.62
C LYS A 63 -0.67 -10.47 18.38
N GLY A 64 0.34 -11.27 18.70
CA GLY A 64 1.54 -10.80 19.42
C GLY A 64 2.44 -9.87 18.60
N THR A 65 2.35 -9.92 17.25
CA THR A 65 3.17 -9.11 16.34
C THR A 65 2.37 -7.98 15.67
N PHE A 66 1.09 -7.84 16.00
CA PHE A 66 0.19 -6.87 15.36
C PHE A 66 0.71 -5.43 15.46
N ALA A 67 1.12 -4.98 16.65
CA ALA A 67 1.63 -3.63 16.85
C ALA A 67 2.88 -3.36 16.02
N SER A 68 3.83 -4.31 16.01
CA SER A 68 5.06 -4.21 15.20
C SER A 68 4.75 -4.20 13.69
N ALA A 69 3.74 -4.96 13.25
CA ALA A 69 3.29 -4.96 11.87
C ALA A 69 2.72 -3.59 11.47
N VAL A 70 1.91 -2.97 12.33
CA VAL A 70 1.37 -1.61 12.11
C VAL A 70 2.49 -0.58 12.01
N ASP A 71 3.51 -0.65 12.87
CA ASP A 71 4.65 0.26 12.85
C ASP A 71 5.45 0.13 11.55
N LEU A 72 5.68 -1.10 11.07
CA LEU A 72 6.32 -1.34 9.77
C LEU A 72 5.49 -0.79 8.62
N MET A 73 4.18 -1.00 8.61
CA MET A 73 3.31 -0.43 7.58
C MET A 73 3.41 1.10 7.53
N ARG A 74 3.52 1.76 8.68
CA ARG A 74 3.73 3.20 8.75
C ARG A 74 5.11 3.62 8.25
N MET A 75 6.16 2.89 8.64
CA MET A 75 7.54 3.16 8.23
C MET A 75 7.70 3.07 6.71
N TYR A 76 7.06 2.09 6.09
CA TYR A 76 7.16 1.83 4.64
C TYR A 76 6.01 2.46 3.82
N ASP A 77 5.18 3.32 4.44
CA ASP A 77 4.03 4.00 3.79
C ASP A 77 3.08 3.02 3.05
N LEU A 78 2.81 1.87 3.69
CA LEU A 78 1.97 0.81 3.12
C LEU A 78 0.49 0.92 3.55
N PRO A 79 -0.44 0.54 2.66
CA PRO A 79 -0.29 0.05 1.29
C PRO A 79 0.01 1.17 0.29
N ASN A 80 0.91 0.90 -0.65
CA ASN A 80 1.13 1.84 -1.75
C ASN A 80 -0.15 2.00 -2.59
N PRO A 81 -0.50 3.22 -2.99
CA PRO A 81 -1.64 3.45 -3.86
C PRO A 81 -1.47 2.72 -5.20
N GLU A 82 -2.58 2.31 -5.80
CA GLU A 82 -2.54 1.71 -7.13
C GLU A 82 -2.00 2.69 -8.16
N ARG A 83 -1.31 2.14 -9.16
CA ARG A 83 -0.81 2.97 -10.26
C ARG A 83 -1.96 3.61 -11.00
N VAL A 84 -1.91 4.94 -11.09
CA VAL A 84 -2.85 5.69 -11.91
C VAL A 84 -2.41 5.59 -13.36
N ASP A 85 -3.32 5.09 -14.20
CA ASP A 85 -3.14 5.18 -15.65
C ASP A 85 -3.72 6.51 -16.12
N ILE A 86 -2.87 7.37 -16.68
CA ILE A 86 -3.28 8.69 -17.18
C ILE A 86 -4.39 8.56 -18.24
N SER A 87 -4.37 7.50 -19.04
CA SER A 87 -5.40 7.25 -20.07
C SER A 87 -6.78 7.02 -19.47
N GLN A 88 -6.85 6.43 -18.27
CA GLN A 88 -8.12 6.20 -17.55
C GLN A 88 -8.67 7.49 -16.91
N MET A 89 -7.80 8.46 -16.63
CA MET A 89 -8.22 9.75 -16.07
C MET A 89 -8.87 10.66 -17.12
N PHE A 90 -8.65 10.39 -18.40
CA PHE A 90 -9.20 11.14 -19.52
C PHE A 90 -9.97 10.21 -20.48
N PRO A 91 -11.11 9.62 -20.03
CA PRO A 91 -11.91 8.81 -20.93
C PRO A 91 -12.42 9.67 -22.07
N THR A 92 -12.32 9.15 -23.30
CA THR A 92 -12.76 9.82 -24.55
C THR A 92 -14.25 10.17 -24.55
N ASP A 93 -15.04 9.55 -23.67
CA ASP A 93 -16.50 9.68 -23.61
C ASP A 93 -17.00 10.75 -22.62
N SER A 94 -16.12 11.49 -21.93
CA SER A 94 -16.55 12.54 -21.01
C SER A 94 -16.91 13.82 -21.78
N LEU A 95 -18.15 13.89 -22.25
CA LEU A 95 -18.69 15.00 -23.04
C LEU A 95 -18.75 16.35 -22.29
N VAL A 96 -18.43 16.40 -21.00
CA VAL A 96 -18.56 17.62 -20.18
C VAL A 96 -17.43 17.69 -19.14
N SER A 97 -16.19 17.77 -19.56
CA SER A 97 -15.11 18.17 -18.64
C SER A 97 -14.65 19.59 -19.00
N SER A 98 -14.54 20.47 -18.02
CA SER A 98 -13.94 21.79 -18.29
C SER A 98 -12.44 21.64 -18.53
N PRO A 99 -11.82 22.42 -19.44
CA PRO A 99 -10.38 22.37 -19.68
C PRO A 99 -9.54 22.51 -18.39
N ARG A 100 -10.08 23.26 -17.41
CA ARG A 100 -9.47 23.43 -16.08
C ARG A 100 -9.45 22.13 -15.28
N ALA A 101 -10.54 21.36 -15.31
CA ALA A 101 -10.64 20.07 -14.62
C ALA A 101 -9.72 19.02 -15.27
N GLU A 102 -9.63 19.02 -16.59
CA GLU A 102 -8.72 18.14 -17.34
C GLU A 102 -7.25 18.43 -16.99
N LYS A 103 -6.88 19.71 -16.98
CA LYS A 103 -5.55 20.15 -16.62
C LYS A 103 -5.19 19.74 -15.18
N ALA A 104 -6.09 19.93 -14.21
CA ALA A 104 -5.90 19.51 -12.83
C ALA A 104 -5.70 17.98 -12.71
N ARG A 105 -6.52 17.19 -13.42
CA ARG A 105 -6.37 15.72 -13.45
C ARG A 105 -5.04 15.30 -14.07
N LEU A 106 -4.62 15.94 -15.16
CA LEU A 106 -3.34 15.64 -15.81
C LEU A 106 -2.18 15.88 -14.85
N TYR A 107 -2.13 17.01 -14.16
CA TYR A 107 -1.05 17.30 -13.22
C TYR A 107 -1.06 16.33 -12.04
N SER A 108 -2.22 16.00 -11.49
CA SER A 108 -2.31 15.00 -10.42
C SER A 108 -1.81 13.62 -10.88
N ALA A 109 -2.12 13.21 -12.11
CA ALA A 109 -1.60 11.97 -12.66
C ALA A 109 -0.07 12.00 -12.86
N ILE A 110 0.47 13.15 -13.30
CA ILE A 110 1.91 13.34 -13.44
C ILE A 110 2.60 13.26 -12.07
N GLU A 111 2.07 13.93 -11.04
CA GLU A 111 2.58 13.86 -9.66
C GLU A 111 2.67 12.41 -9.19
N GLN A 112 1.59 11.66 -9.27
CA GLN A 112 1.55 10.26 -8.86
C GLN A 112 2.53 9.38 -9.65
N ARG A 113 2.68 9.63 -10.94
CA ARG A 113 3.61 8.90 -11.78
C ARG A 113 5.07 9.16 -11.43
N LEU A 114 5.41 10.42 -11.13
CA LEU A 114 6.74 10.80 -10.65
C LEU A 114 7.02 10.20 -9.27
N GLU A 115 6.05 10.25 -8.33
CA GLU A 115 6.16 9.58 -7.03
C GLU A 115 6.49 8.09 -7.17
N GLN A 116 5.74 7.39 -8.01
CA GLN A 116 5.97 5.96 -8.26
C GLN A 116 7.35 5.69 -8.90
N SER A 117 7.79 6.58 -9.79
CA SER A 117 9.11 6.46 -10.40
C SER A 117 10.23 6.64 -9.37
N LEU A 118 10.09 7.58 -8.44
CA LEU A 118 11.05 7.77 -7.36
C LEU A 118 11.08 6.58 -6.40
N VAL A 119 9.92 6.07 -5.99
CA VAL A 119 9.84 4.90 -5.10
C VAL A 119 10.39 3.63 -5.75
N SER A 120 10.46 3.56 -7.09
CA SER A 120 11.10 2.44 -7.79
C SER A 120 12.63 2.44 -7.70
N ILE A 121 13.23 3.52 -7.23
CA ILE A 121 14.68 3.62 -7.01
C ILE A 121 15.02 2.89 -5.70
N GLY A 122 16.02 2.01 -5.75
CA GLY A 122 16.47 1.28 -4.55
C GLY A 122 16.88 2.26 -3.44
N GLY A 123 16.41 2.02 -2.21
CA GLY A 123 16.66 2.85 -1.05
C GLY A 123 15.62 3.97 -0.83
N VAL A 124 14.76 4.29 -1.81
CA VAL A 124 13.65 5.23 -1.59
C VAL A 124 12.44 4.49 -1.03
N ILE A 125 12.06 4.83 0.20
CA ILE A 125 10.92 4.21 0.91
C ILE A 125 9.61 4.88 0.48
N SER A 126 9.59 6.21 0.44
CA SER A 126 8.40 7.00 0.09
C SER A 126 8.81 8.28 -0.63
N ALA A 127 7.99 8.75 -1.56
CA ALA A 127 8.14 10.04 -2.21
C ALA A 127 6.79 10.72 -2.37
N LYS A 128 6.76 12.04 -2.13
CA LYS A 128 5.60 12.90 -2.40
C LYS A 128 6.04 14.04 -3.30
N ILE A 129 5.27 14.26 -4.37
CA ILE A 129 5.54 15.31 -5.35
C ILE A 129 4.33 16.22 -5.44
N HIS A 130 4.60 17.50 -5.43
CA HIS A 130 3.59 18.53 -5.66
C HIS A 130 4.01 19.46 -6.78
N VAL A 131 3.13 19.62 -7.78
CA VAL A 131 3.33 20.49 -8.93
C VAL A 131 2.43 21.71 -8.82
N SER A 132 3.04 22.88 -8.65
CA SER A 132 2.32 24.16 -8.66
C SER A 132 2.22 24.69 -10.09
N TYR A 133 1.00 24.94 -10.56
CA TYR A 133 0.71 25.42 -11.91
C TYR A 133 -0.37 26.49 -11.89
N ASP A 134 -0.34 27.39 -12.90
CA ASP A 134 -1.33 28.43 -13.06
C ASP A 134 -2.55 27.88 -13.81
N LEU A 135 -3.73 28.10 -13.22
CA LEU A 135 -5.02 27.71 -13.83
C LEU A 135 -5.60 28.81 -14.74
N GLU A 136 -5.03 30.02 -14.72
CA GLU A 136 -5.51 31.14 -15.51
C GLU A 136 -4.83 31.23 -16.88
N GLU A 137 -5.57 30.99 -17.92
CA GLU A 137 -5.13 31.05 -19.32
C GLU A 137 -4.93 32.49 -19.87
N LYS A 138 -5.17 33.51 -19.06
CA LYS A 138 -5.34 34.90 -19.55
C LYS A 138 -4.04 35.66 -19.80
N ASN A 139 -2.89 35.17 -19.43
CA ASN A 139 -1.63 35.87 -19.67
C ASN A 139 -0.64 35.03 -20.43
N ILE A 140 -0.16 35.58 -21.56
CA ILE A 140 0.87 35.04 -22.46
C ILE A 140 2.23 34.86 -21.75
N SER A 141 2.36 35.35 -20.51
CA SER A 141 3.52 35.11 -19.66
C SER A 141 3.29 33.82 -18.84
N SER A 142 3.81 32.70 -19.33
CA SER A 142 3.84 31.45 -18.59
C SER A 142 4.62 31.65 -17.29
N LYS A 143 3.92 31.67 -16.15
CA LYS A 143 4.60 31.59 -14.85
C LYS A 143 5.39 30.28 -14.78
N PRO A 144 6.59 30.30 -14.22
CA PRO A 144 7.39 29.10 -14.08
C PRO A 144 6.63 28.05 -13.25
N MET A 145 6.62 26.81 -13.72
CA MET A 145 6.13 25.67 -12.98
C MET A 145 7.10 25.36 -11.83
N HIS A 146 6.59 25.19 -10.63
CA HIS A 146 7.38 24.78 -9.48
C HIS A 146 7.04 23.33 -9.11
N ILE A 147 8.07 22.53 -8.91
CA ILE A 147 7.95 21.15 -8.45
C ILE A 147 8.61 21.05 -7.09
N SER A 148 7.84 20.58 -6.10
CA SER A 148 8.34 20.25 -4.76
C SER A 148 8.38 18.74 -4.60
N VAL A 149 9.49 18.23 -4.07
CA VAL A 149 9.69 16.78 -3.84
C VAL A 149 10.10 16.56 -2.39
N ILE A 150 9.42 15.64 -1.73
CA ILE A 150 9.79 15.12 -0.41
C ILE A 150 10.02 13.63 -0.59
N ALA A 151 11.21 13.15 -0.23
CA ALA A 151 11.54 11.73 -0.30
C ALA A 151 12.08 11.24 1.05
N ILE A 152 11.65 10.04 1.44
CA ILE A 152 12.18 9.30 2.58
C ILE A 152 13.02 8.16 2.01
N TYR A 153 14.23 8.03 2.48
CA TYR A 153 15.17 6.99 2.05
C TYR A 153 15.82 6.30 3.25
N ASP A 154 16.24 5.05 3.03
CA ASP A 154 16.97 4.24 4.00
C ASP A 154 18.50 4.46 3.85
#